data_76aab3df707050e5c1234cbe62684490
#
_entry.id   76aab3df707050e5c1234cbe62684490
#
_cell.length_a   1.000
_cell.length_b   1.000
_cell.length_c   1.000
_cell.angle_alpha   90.00
_cell.angle_beta   90.00
_cell.angle_gamma   90.00
#
_symmetry.space_group_name_H-M   'P 1'
#
loop_
_entity.id
_entity.type
_entity.pdbx_description
1 polymer ?
#
loop_
_entity_poly.entity_id
_entity_poly.type
_entity_poly.pdbx_seq_one_letter_code
_entity_poly.pdbx_strand_id
1 'polypeptide(L)'
;IDLPDNQAPLTTQTRREDLDSPKFQGTKTSIDFDSATGTINLAGSGLFDTITDFDAVGSLDDFGGIASSGTYDFGGAAGSTTLDLGGVFSLDLKRHFLTEGFYPSDLFDSRGLIDDMTDFDGATATEVNAEMLVRVTQDNPSGSPTYTDFQTFANGTYKGRGFQFRAKLTSTDTAQDIKVSQLGYTASLQRRTEQGNLTASGAGAKTITFTHPFFVGTSSLLGANTNLPSVGINAQNMASGDFFEVSSISGTGFTVHFKNSSNASIDRNFTYQAVGFGKGG
;
A
#
# COMPACT_ATOMS: atom_id res chain seq x y z
N ILE A 1 -17.75 12.54 27.01
CA ILE A 1 -18.35 12.09 25.71
C ILE A 1 -17.23 12.15 24.73
N ASP A 2 -16.63 10.98 24.42
CA ASP A 2 -15.72 10.85 23.31
C ASP A 2 -16.53 11.07 22.02
N LEU A 3 -16.30 12.19 21.37
CA LEU A 3 -16.77 12.37 20.01
C LEU A 3 -15.98 11.39 19.13
N PRO A 4 -16.66 10.57 18.31
CA PRO A 4 -15.97 9.69 17.41
C PRO A 4 -15.04 10.51 16.52
N ASP A 5 -13.77 10.16 16.47
CA ASP A 5 -12.79 10.77 15.56
C ASP A 5 -13.16 10.41 14.13
N ASN A 6 -14.02 11.18 13.53
CA ASN A 6 -14.48 11.03 12.14
C ASN A 6 -13.35 11.26 11.10
N GLN A 7 -12.14 11.52 11.56
CA GLN A 7 -11.01 11.82 10.68
C GLN A 7 -10.17 10.58 10.33
N ALA A 8 -10.27 9.51 11.12
CA ALA A 8 -9.47 8.30 10.91
C ALA A 8 -9.79 7.53 9.61
N PRO A 9 -11.04 7.42 9.13
CA PRO A 9 -11.34 6.62 7.93
C PRO A 9 -10.83 7.21 6.62
N LEU A 10 -10.69 8.53 6.53
CA LEU A 10 -10.36 9.22 5.27
C LEU A 10 -8.87 9.20 4.91
N THR A 11 -8.00 8.78 5.84
CA THR A 11 -6.55 8.83 5.67
C THR A 11 -5.87 7.48 5.67
N THR A 12 -6.64 6.42 5.86
CA THR A 12 -6.13 5.07 5.99
C THR A 12 -6.80 4.16 4.97
N GLN A 13 -5.99 3.44 4.22
CA GLN A 13 -6.44 2.39 3.32
C GLN A 13 -5.68 1.10 3.62
N THR A 14 -6.41 0.01 3.78
CA THR A 14 -5.85 -1.33 3.93
C THR A 14 -6.08 -2.11 2.65
N ARG A 15 -5.02 -2.73 2.13
CA ARG A 15 -5.06 -3.70 1.05
C ARG A 15 -4.61 -5.06 1.57
N ARG A 16 -5.37 -6.09 1.25
CA ARG A 16 -5.13 -7.47 1.67
C ARG A 16 -5.36 -8.40 0.49
N GLU A 17 -4.28 -9.00 -0.04
CA GLU A 17 -4.31 -9.97 -1.14
C GLU A 17 -5.04 -11.27 -0.74
N ASP A 18 -4.98 -11.64 0.54
CA ASP A 18 -5.67 -12.78 1.12
C ASP A 18 -7.18 -12.59 1.35
N LEU A 19 -7.67 -11.35 1.28
CA LEU A 19 -9.10 -11.01 1.40
C LEU A 19 -9.75 -10.66 0.06
N ASP A 20 -8.97 -10.54 -1.02
CA ASP A 20 -9.48 -10.29 -2.36
C ASP A 20 -10.36 -11.48 -2.84
N SER A 21 -11.20 -11.22 -3.83
CA SER A 21 -12.01 -12.26 -4.47
C SER A 21 -11.84 -12.20 -5.99
N PRO A 22 -11.16 -13.18 -6.60
CA PRO A 22 -10.40 -14.28 -5.97
C PRO A 22 -9.18 -13.80 -5.18
N LYS A 23 -8.70 -14.63 -4.23
CA LYS A 23 -7.51 -14.32 -3.42
C LYS A 23 -6.23 -14.40 -4.26
N PHE A 24 -5.22 -13.66 -3.85
CA PHE A 24 -3.85 -13.73 -4.39
C PHE A 24 -3.79 -13.68 -5.92
N GLN A 25 -4.35 -12.62 -6.52
CA GLN A 25 -4.39 -12.42 -7.97
C GLN A 25 -3.10 -11.84 -8.56
N GLY A 26 -2.09 -11.57 -7.74
CA GLY A 26 -0.81 -11.07 -8.17
C GLY A 26 0.00 -12.04 -9.03
N THR A 27 1.15 -11.59 -9.50
CA THR A 27 2.05 -12.39 -10.31
C THR A 27 2.82 -13.36 -9.43
N LYS A 28 2.72 -14.63 -9.75
CA LYS A 28 3.37 -15.75 -9.08
C LYS A 28 4.55 -16.24 -9.91
N THR A 29 5.72 -16.34 -9.30
CA THR A 29 6.91 -16.95 -9.91
C THR A 29 7.41 -18.01 -8.95
N SER A 30 7.35 -19.28 -9.32
CA SER A 30 7.64 -20.44 -8.45
C SER A 30 6.83 -20.39 -7.14
N ILE A 31 5.58 -19.97 -7.24
CA ILE A 31 4.60 -19.89 -6.15
C ILE A 31 3.30 -20.54 -6.63
N ASP A 32 2.72 -21.38 -5.80
CA ASP A 32 1.40 -21.96 -5.99
C ASP A 32 0.38 -21.29 -5.07
N PHE A 33 -0.88 -21.33 -5.50
CA PHE A 33 -2.02 -20.93 -4.68
C PHE A 33 -2.84 -22.15 -4.33
N ASP A 34 -2.87 -22.47 -3.06
CA ASP A 34 -3.74 -23.53 -2.53
C ASP A 34 -5.15 -22.96 -2.29
N SER A 35 -6.08 -23.37 -3.13
CA SER A 35 -7.47 -22.93 -3.03
C SER A 35 -8.23 -23.55 -1.85
N ALA A 36 -7.78 -24.68 -1.30
CA ALA A 36 -8.42 -25.34 -0.18
C ALA A 36 -8.15 -24.60 1.13
N THR A 37 -6.93 -24.12 1.33
CA THR A 37 -6.52 -23.34 2.51
C THR A 37 -6.62 -21.84 2.28
N GLY A 38 -6.61 -21.40 1.02
CA GLY A 38 -6.60 -20.00 0.64
C GLY A 38 -5.26 -19.32 0.94
N THR A 39 -4.15 -20.04 0.81
CA THR A 39 -2.78 -19.57 1.06
C THR A 39 -1.94 -19.65 -0.20
N ILE A 40 -0.79 -18.97 -0.21
CA ILE A 40 0.27 -19.20 -1.20
C ILE A 40 1.47 -19.85 -0.54
N ASN A 41 2.14 -20.70 -1.29
CA ASN A 41 3.32 -21.46 -0.89
C ASN A 41 4.30 -21.59 -2.06
N LEU A 42 5.49 -22.14 -1.83
CA LEU A 42 6.43 -22.43 -2.91
C LEU A 42 5.83 -23.48 -3.87
N ALA A 43 6.11 -23.32 -5.16
CA ALA A 43 5.63 -24.26 -6.16
C ALA A 43 6.30 -25.63 -5.98
N GLY A 44 5.47 -26.67 -5.95
CA GLY A 44 5.92 -28.04 -5.96
C GLY A 44 6.35 -28.49 -7.36
N SER A 45 7.39 -29.29 -7.45
CA SER A 45 7.76 -29.98 -8.68
C SER A 45 6.95 -31.27 -8.79
N GLY A 46 5.85 -31.24 -9.53
CA GLY A 46 5.06 -32.42 -9.89
C GLY A 46 4.44 -33.16 -8.68
N LEU A 47 3.15 -33.36 -8.70
CA LEU A 47 2.48 -34.26 -7.80
C LEU A 47 2.44 -35.65 -8.45
N PHE A 48 2.66 -36.71 -7.68
CA PHE A 48 2.49 -38.11 -8.18
C PHE A 48 1.12 -38.29 -8.84
N ASP A 49 0.10 -37.64 -8.35
CA ASP A 49 -1.27 -37.65 -8.89
C ASP A 49 -1.39 -37.07 -10.31
N THR A 50 -0.40 -36.29 -10.78
CA THR A 50 -0.37 -35.73 -12.15
C THR A 50 0.34 -36.63 -13.15
N ILE A 51 0.93 -37.76 -12.72
CA ILE A 51 1.59 -38.73 -13.57
C ILE A 51 0.53 -39.55 -14.31
N THR A 52 0.31 -39.23 -15.57
CA THR A 52 -0.61 -39.98 -16.43
C THR A 52 0.04 -41.20 -17.11
N ASP A 53 1.36 -41.22 -17.17
CA ASP A 53 2.16 -42.30 -17.74
C ASP A 53 3.50 -42.42 -17.02
N PHE A 54 3.69 -43.51 -16.27
CA PHE A 54 4.91 -43.76 -15.51
C PHE A 54 6.12 -44.06 -16.41
N ASP A 55 5.89 -44.56 -17.63
CA ASP A 55 6.97 -44.87 -18.57
C ASP A 55 7.54 -43.57 -19.22
N ALA A 56 6.80 -42.46 -19.14
CA ALA A 56 7.24 -41.17 -19.64
C ALA A 56 8.01 -40.34 -18.58
N VAL A 57 8.08 -40.82 -17.34
CA VAL A 57 8.77 -40.14 -16.24
C VAL A 57 10.25 -40.51 -16.27
N GLY A 58 11.13 -39.54 -16.47
CA GLY A 58 12.58 -39.75 -16.56
C GLY A 58 13.22 -40.15 -15.24
N SER A 59 12.77 -39.65 -14.12
CA SER A 59 13.17 -40.01 -12.77
C SER A 59 12.06 -39.66 -11.78
N LEU A 60 11.78 -40.53 -10.82
CA LEU A 60 10.87 -40.25 -9.71
C LEU A 60 11.45 -39.25 -8.73
N ASP A 61 12.78 -39.09 -8.69
CA ASP A 61 13.46 -38.11 -7.85
C ASP A 61 13.20 -36.67 -8.31
N ASP A 62 12.68 -36.48 -9.54
CA ASP A 62 12.29 -35.16 -10.04
C ASP A 62 10.91 -34.70 -9.53
N PHE A 63 10.19 -35.59 -8.85
CA PHE A 63 8.86 -35.32 -8.29
C PHE A 63 8.91 -35.09 -6.78
N GLY A 64 8.05 -34.21 -6.29
CA GLY A 64 7.86 -33.97 -4.86
C GLY A 64 8.83 -32.98 -4.25
N GLY A 65 9.76 -32.43 -5.01
CA GLY A 65 10.62 -31.34 -4.55
C GLY A 65 9.88 -29.99 -4.57
N ILE A 66 10.23 -29.10 -3.66
CA ILE A 66 9.72 -27.75 -3.59
C ILE A 66 10.74 -26.78 -4.18
N ALA A 67 10.28 -25.73 -4.84
CA ALA A 67 11.13 -24.67 -5.34
C ALA A 67 11.95 -24.05 -4.19
N SER A 68 13.26 -23.90 -4.39
CA SER A 68 14.13 -23.29 -3.35
C SER A 68 13.84 -21.79 -3.12
N SER A 69 13.16 -21.13 -4.07
CA SER A 69 12.76 -19.74 -3.94
C SER A 69 11.59 -19.43 -4.86
N GLY A 70 10.68 -18.60 -4.38
CA GLY A 70 9.57 -18.06 -5.15
C GLY A 70 9.24 -16.63 -4.78
N THR A 71 8.56 -15.91 -5.69
CA THR A 71 8.12 -14.54 -5.45
C THR A 71 6.68 -14.35 -5.85
N TYR A 72 5.96 -13.57 -5.05
CA TYR A 72 4.62 -13.10 -5.32
C TYR A 72 4.63 -11.58 -5.39
N ASP A 73 4.39 -11.00 -6.55
CA ASP A 73 4.21 -9.55 -6.72
C ASP A 73 2.73 -9.21 -6.55
N PHE A 74 2.44 -8.20 -5.73
CA PHE A 74 1.08 -7.75 -5.51
C PHE A 74 0.40 -7.41 -6.82
N GLY A 75 -0.83 -7.81 -6.95
CA GLY A 75 -1.68 -7.53 -8.09
C GLY A 75 -3.13 -7.65 -7.65
N GLY A 76 -4.09 -7.40 -8.49
CA GLY A 76 -5.48 -7.60 -8.11
C GLY A 76 -6.44 -7.38 -9.26
N ALA A 77 -7.72 -7.69 -9.05
CA ALA A 77 -8.79 -7.46 -10.02
C ALA A 77 -8.88 -6.01 -10.49
N ALA A 78 -8.37 -5.06 -9.72
CA ALA A 78 -8.25 -3.65 -10.09
C ALA A 78 -6.98 -3.31 -10.90
N GLY A 79 -6.15 -4.31 -11.24
CA GLY A 79 -5.02 -4.14 -12.15
C GLY A 79 -3.84 -3.32 -11.65
N SER A 80 -3.89 -2.72 -10.46
CA SER A 80 -2.80 -1.88 -9.97
C SER A 80 -1.84 -2.68 -9.11
N THR A 81 -0.65 -2.95 -9.64
CA THR A 81 0.50 -3.50 -8.90
C THR A 81 1.20 -2.45 -8.05
N THR A 82 0.79 -1.19 -8.18
CA THR A 82 1.47 -0.03 -7.58
C THR A 82 0.49 0.84 -6.80
N LEU A 83 0.82 1.15 -5.55
CA LEU A 83 0.19 2.24 -4.81
C LEU A 83 0.77 3.56 -5.32
N ASP A 84 0.02 4.31 -6.14
CA ASP A 84 0.43 5.63 -6.66
C ASP A 84 -0.28 6.74 -5.88
N LEU A 85 0.49 7.62 -5.25
CA LEU A 85 0.00 8.77 -4.49
C LEU A 85 -0.22 10.01 -5.38
N GLY A 86 0.05 9.94 -6.70
CA GLY A 86 -0.08 11.07 -7.60
C GLY A 86 0.98 12.16 -7.46
N GLY A 87 1.79 12.09 -6.42
CA GLY A 87 2.91 12.99 -6.09
C GLY A 87 3.78 12.38 -5.01
N VAL A 88 4.92 13.01 -4.73
CA VAL A 88 5.83 12.54 -3.67
C VAL A 88 5.27 12.97 -2.31
N PHE A 89 4.89 11.99 -1.50
CA PHE A 89 4.38 12.20 -0.14
C PHE A 89 5.05 11.25 0.85
N SER A 90 5.05 11.65 2.13
CA SER A 90 5.36 10.77 3.24
C SER A 90 4.08 10.11 3.74
N LEU A 91 4.11 8.78 3.91
CA LEU A 91 3.01 8.01 4.47
C LEU A 91 3.54 6.96 5.44
N ASP A 92 2.71 6.59 6.39
CA ASP A 92 2.99 5.49 7.31
C ASP A 92 2.45 4.19 6.70
N LEU A 93 3.33 3.20 6.59
CA LEU A 93 3.00 1.87 6.09
C LEU A 93 3.11 0.85 7.22
N LYS A 94 2.09 0.01 7.35
CA LYS A 94 2.05 -1.13 8.25
C LYS A 94 1.81 -2.40 7.44
N ARG A 95 2.66 -3.40 7.62
CA ARG A 95 2.50 -4.69 6.94
C ARG A 95 1.50 -5.60 7.66
N HIS A 96 0.80 -6.41 6.88
CA HIS A 96 0.04 -7.57 7.31
C HIS A 96 0.69 -8.79 6.69
N PHE A 97 1.36 -9.59 7.48
CA PHE A 97 2.14 -10.72 6.98
C PHE A 97 2.14 -11.83 8.03
N LEU A 98 1.52 -12.95 7.68
CA LEU A 98 1.46 -14.14 8.53
C LEU A 98 1.88 -15.35 7.72
N THR A 99 2.87 -16.06 8.23
CA THR A 99 3.50 -17.19 7.57
C THR A 99 3.62 -18.36 8.53
N GLU A 100 3.65 -19.56 7.99
CA GLU A 100 3.83 -20.80 8.74
C GLU A 100 4.62 -21.78 7.88
N GLY A 101 5.73 -22.28 8.43
CA GLY A 101 6.48 -23.35 7.81
C GLY A 101 5.81 -24.70 8.06
N PHE A 102 5.82 -25.59 7.06
CA PHE A 102 5.18 -26.89 7.13
C PHE A 102 5.90 -27.91 6.25
N TYR A 103 5.59 -29.17 6.46
CA TYR A 103 6.01 -30.27 5.59
C TYR A 103 4.84 -30.63 4.67
N PRO A 104 4.94 -30.39 3.36
CA PRO A 104 3.83 -30.66 2.42
C PRO A 104 3.66 -32.14 2.07
N SER A 105 4.72 -32.92 2.19
CA SER A 105 4.65 -34.34 1.95
C SER A 105 4.16 -35.09 3.19
N ASP A 106 3.45 -36.17 2.97
CA ASP A 106 3.15 -37.14 4.02
C ASP A 106 4.46 -37.55 4.73
N LEU A 107 4.47 -37.51 6.05
CA LEU A 107 5.63 -37.81 6.90
C LEU A 107 6.35 -39.11 6.55
N PHE A 108 5.65 -40.04 5.88
CA PHE A 108 6.17 -41.35 5.49
C PHE A 108 7.06 -41.27 4.24
N ASP A 109 6.83 -40.37 3.32
CA ASP A 109 7.57 -40.29 2.05
C ASP A 109 8.88 -39.46 2.16
N SER A 110 8.97 -38.56 3.13
CA SER A 110 10.09 -37.64 3.28
C SER A 110 11.16 -38.08 4.27
N ARG A 111 10.95 -39.17 5.03
CA ARG A 111 11.89 -39.63 6.06
C ARG A 111 12.20 -41.11 5.89
N GLY A 112 13.48 -41.41 5.79
CA GLY A 112 13.98 -42.73 5.38
C GLY A 112 13.58 -43.94 6.23
N LEU A 113 13.40 -43.82 7.55
CA LEU A 113 12.97 -44.89 8.44
C LEU A 113 11.99 -44.34 9.48
N ILE A 114 10.94 -45.08 9.75
CA ILE A 114 9.95 -44.78 10.80
C ILE A 114 10.61 -44.70 12.18
N ASP A 115 11.67 -45.47 12.40
CA ASP A 115 12.44 -45.46 13.66
C ASP A 115 13.20 -44.15 13.92
N ASP A 116 13.44 -43.35 12.88
CA ASP A 116 14.11 -42.02 13.00
C ASP A 116 13.12 -40.89 13.27
N MET A 117 11.82 -41.16 13.31
CA MET A 117 10.79 -40.19 13.58
C MET A 117 10.70 -39.90 15.09
N THR A 118 11.14 -38.70 15.48
CA THR A 118 11.06 -38.25 16.88
C THR A 118 9.73 -37.58 17.22
N ASP A 119 8.93 -37.24 16.22
CA ASP A 119 7.66 -36.54 16.40
C ASP A 119 6.67 -36.94 15.28
N PHE A 120 5.53 -37.51 15.64
CA PHE A 120 4.45 -37.88 14.71
C PHE A 120 3.49 -36.71 14.41
N ASP A 121 3.54 -35.64 15.21
CA ASP A 121 2.66 -34.47 15.05
C ASP A 121 3.18 -33.42 14.03
N GLY A 122 4.29 -33.76 13.36
CA GLY A 122 4.94 -32.88 12.39
C GLY A 122 5.95 -31.90 13.06
N ALA A 123 7.22 -32.07 12.71
CA ALA A 123 8.24 -31.13 13.15
C ALA A 123 7.99 -29.75 12.55
N THR A 124 8.25 -28.69 13.31
CA THR A 124 8.24 -27.33 12.79
C THR A 124 9.29 -27.19 11.69
N ALA A 125 8.89 -26.73 10.50
CA ALA A 125 9.81 -26.49 9.40
C ALA A 125 10.76 -25.34 9.81
N THR A 126 12.08 -25.60 9.77
CA THR A 126 13.12 -24.65 10.21
C THR A 126 13.97 -24.13 9.06
N GLU A 127 13.95 -24.81 7.92
CA GLU A 127 14.78 -24.49 6.75
C GLU A 127 14.04 -23.62 5.72
N VAL A 128 13.02 -22.89 6.18
CA VAL A 128 12.18 -22.03 5.35
C VAL A 128 12.16 -20.61 5.86
N ASN A 129 12.02 -19.66 4.95
CA ASN A 129 11.88 -18.25 5.29
C ASN A 129 10.92 -17.54 4.33
N ALA A 130 10.21 -16.54 4.84
CA ALA A 130 9.41 -15.65 4.03
C ALA A 130 9.65 -14.19 4.44
N GLU A 131 9.77 -13.33 3.44
CA GLU A 131 9.99 -11.90 3.60
C GLU A 131 8.95 -11.12 2.81
N MET A 132 8.41 -10.08 3.41
CA MET A 132 7.67 -9.07 2.68
C MET A 132 8.61 -7.91 2.34
N LEU A 133 8.64 -7.53 1.07
CA LEU A 133 9.55 -6.54 0.52
C LEU A 133 8.75 -5.36 -0.04
N VAL A 134 9.38 -4.19 -0.06
CA VAL A 134 8.85 -2.96 -0.69
C VAL A 134 9.91 -2.30 -1.52
N ARG A 135 9.52 -1.71 -2.67
CA ARG A 135 10.34 -0.78 -3.42
C ARG A 135 9.57 0.50 -3.73
N VAL A 136 10.30 1.59 -3.88
CA VAL A 136 9.73 2.94 -3.94
C VAL A 136 10.27 3.68 -5.16
N THR A 137 9.42 4.52 -5.76
CA THR A 137 9.83 5.49 -6.78
C THR A 137 9.30 6.88 -6.44
N GLN A 138 10.04 7.89 -6.86
CA GLN A 138 9.57 9.28 -6.86
C GLN A 138 8.99 9.68 -8.21
N ASP A 139 9.23 8.87 -9.24
CA ASP A 139 8.74 9.08 -10.60
C ASP A 139 7.25 8.75 -10.73
N ASN A 140 6.66 9.16 -11.85
CA ASN A 140 5.31 8.76 -12.22
C ASN A 140 5.28 7.26 -12.58
N PRO A 141 4.58 6.40 -11.81
CA PRO A 141 4.51 4.98 -12.08
C PRO A 141 3.90 4.61 -13.43
N SER A 142 3.11 5.49 -14.03
CA SER A 142 2.50 5.28 -15.37
C SER A 142 3.46 5.58 -16.53
N GLY A 143 4.65 6.12 -16.24
CA GLY A 143 5.70 6.38 -17.23
C GLY A 143 6.75 5.27 -17.28
N SER A 144 8.01 5.67 -17.30
CA SER A 144 9.17 4.78 -17.16
C SER A 144 9.85 5.04 -15.82
N PRO A 145 9.26 4.62 -14.71
CA PRO A 145 9.77 4.96 -13.37
C PRO A 145 11.04 4.19 -13.05
N THR A 146 11.96 4.86 -12.34
CA THR A 146 13.10 4.21 -11.69
C THR A 146 12.73 3.89 -10.24
N TYR A 147 12.68 2.61 -9.91
CA TYR A 147 12.45 2.15 -8.54
C TYR A 147 13.77 1.90 -7.82
N THR A 148 13.75 2.04 -6.49
CA THR A 148 14.80 1.46 -5.64
C THR A 148 14.82 -0.06 -5.80
N ASP A 149 15.87 -0.72 -5.33
CA ASP A 149 15.85 -2.16 -5.13
C ASP A 149 14.77 -2.53 -4.09
N PHE A 150 14.29 -3.78 -4.15
CA PHE A 150 13.41 -4.31 -3.11
C PHE A 150 14.15 -4.39 -1.78
N GLN A 151 13.55 -3.83 -0.74
CA GLN A 151 14.05 -3.81 0.63
C GLN A 151 13.04 -4.50 1.54
N THR A 152 13.51 -5.08 2.65
CA THR A 152 12.63 -5.66 3.67
C THR A 152 11.62 -4.62 4.13
N PHE A 153 10.34 -4.97 4.04
CA PHE A 153 9.25 -4.08 4.46
C PHE A 153 9.11 -4.08 5.98
N ALA A 154 9.61 -3.05 6.63
CA ALA A 154 9.37 -2.78 8.05
C ALA A 154 8.20 -1.78 8.21
N ASN A 155 7.46 -1.87 9.32
CA ASN A 155 6.47 -0.85 9.65
C ASN A 155 7.17 0.49 9.90
N GLY A 156 6.69 1.57 9.27
CA GLY A 156 7.30 2.89 9.41
C GLY A 156 6.85 3.89 8.35
N THR A 157 7.49 5.06 8.38
CA THR A 157 7.22 6.14 7.43
C THR A 157 8.10 5.98 6.19
N TYR A 158 7.48 6.00 5.04
CA TYR A 158 8.12 5.95 3.72
C TYR A 158 7.81 7.23 2.95
N LYS A 159 8.76 7.66 2.11
CA LYS A 159 8.58 8.83 1.24
C LYS A 159 8.74 8.40 -0.21
N GLY A 160 7.73 8.68 -1.03
CA GLY A 160 7.73 8.36 -2.45
C GLY A 160 6.42 8.73 -3.12
N ARG A 161 6.34 8.52 -4.42
CA ARG A 161 5.13 8.62 -5.20
C ARG A 161 4.51 7.24 -5.44
N GLY A 162 5.32 6.28 -5.87
CA GLY A 162 4.88 4.93 -6.19
C GLY A 162 5.52 3.88 -5.30
N PHE A 163 4.73 2.90 -4.85
CA PHE A 163 5.16 1.80 -3.99
C PHE A 163 4.72 0.47 -4.59
N GLN A 164 5.64 -0.49 -4.63
CA GLN A 164 5.34 -1.86 -5.04
C GLN A 164 5.78 -2.83 -3.95
N PHE A 165 4.99 -3.88 -3.78
CA PHE A 165 5.16 -4.86 -2.71
C PHE A 165 5.35 -6.25 -3.29
N ARG A 166 6.15 -7.06 -2.60
CA ARG A 166 6.48 -8.43 -2.98
C ARG A 166 6.57 -9.30 -1.73
N ALA A 167 6.04 -10.51 -1.79
CA ALA A 167 6.44 -11.57 -0.88
C ALA A 167 7.52 -12.43 -1.56
N LYS A 168 8.58 -12.76 -0.84
CA LYS A 168 9.64 -13.69 -1.25
C LYS A 168 9.65 -14.85 -0.27
N LEU A 169 9.52 -16.05 -0.79
CA LEU A 169 9.56 -17.30 -0.04
C LEU A 169 10.84 -18.05 -0.43
N THR A 170 11.46 -18.70 0.54
CA THR A 170 12.65 -19.52 0.31
C THR A 170 12.62 -20.77 1.17
N SER A 171 13.17 -21.85 0.62
CA SER A 171 13.45 -23.08 1.35
C SER A 171 14.85 -23.59 0.99
N THR A 172 15.60 -24.03 1.98
CA THR A 172 16.90 -24.68 1.81
C THR A 172 16.78 -26.21 1.87
N ASP A 173 15.59 -26.72 2.20
CA ASP A 173 15.24 -28.12 2.21
C ASP A 173 14.01 -28.36 1.34
N THR A 174 14.14 -29.18 0.30
CA THR A 174 13.06 -29.48 -0.65
C THR A 174 11.87 -30.23 -0.04
N ALA A 175 12.01 -30.76 1.17
CA ALA A 175 10.95 -31.40 1.93
C ALA A 175 10.15 -30.44 2.82
N GLN A 176 10.58 -29.16 2.92
CA GLN A 176 9.97 -28.15 3.77
C GLN A 176 9.44 -26.99 2.93
N ASP A 177 8.25 -26.53 3.25
CA ASP A 177 7.60 -25.41 2.58
C ASP A 177 7.11 -24.35 3.58
N ILE A 178 6.77 -23.21 3.07
CA ILE A 178 6.23 -22.09 3.83
C ILE A 178 4.96 -21.56 3.18
N LYS A 179 3.89 -21.48 3.95
CA LYS A 179 2.63 -20.87 3.50
C LYS A 179 2.48 -19.46 4.03
N VAL A 180 1.89 -18.61 3.21
CA VAL A 180 1.50 -17.23 3.55
C VAL A 180 -0.02 -17.17 3.60
N SER A 181 -0.57 -16.96 4.78
CA SER A 181 -2.00 -16.88 5.04
C SER A 181 -2.53 -15.45 5.13
N GLN A 182 -1.66 -14.47 5.43
CA GLN A 182 -1.99 -13.06 5.39
C GLN A 182 -0.92 -12.31 4.63
N LEU A 183 -1.36 -11.48 3.67
CA LEU A 183 -0.46 -10.65 2.88
C LEU A 183 -1.13 -9.33 2.53
N GLY A 184 -0.56 -8.23 3.01
CA GLY A 184 -1.12 -6.92 2.75
C GLY A 184 -0.41 -5.79 3.45
N TYR A 185 -0.94 -4.60 3.27
CA TYR A 185 -0.47 -3.40 3.95
C TYR A 185 -1.63 -2.48 4.34
N THR A 186 -1.38 -1.65 5.34
CA THR A 186 -2.18 -0.46 5.64
C THR A 186 -1.33 0.77 5.38
N ALA A 187 -1.84 1.67 4.54
CA ALA A 187 -1.24 2.95 4.23
C ALA A 187 -2.04 4.06 4.91
N SER A 188 -1.37 4.95 5.63
CA SER A 188 -1.98 6.09 6.31
C SER A 188 -1.21 7.37 6.06
N LEU A 189 -1.94 8.46 5.90
CA LEU A 189 -1.41 9.80 5.73
C LEU A 189 -1.70 10.63 6.98
N GLN A 190 -0.68 11.30 7.51
CA GLN A 190 -0.83 12.14 8.69
C GLN A 190 -1.58 13.43 8.36
N ARG A 191 -2.45 13.86 9.29
CA ARG A 191 -3.11 15.16 9.23
C ARG A 191 -2.09 16.28 9.42
N ARG A 192 -2.23 17.33 8.61
CA ARG A 192 -1.35 18.49 8.62
C ARG A 192 -2.14 19.77 8.59
N THR A 193 -1.61 20.78 9.26
CA THR A 193 -2.11 22.16 9.20
C THR A 193 -1.04 23.04 8.56
N GLU A 194 -1.46 23.95 7.67
CA GLU A 194 -0.64 25.02 7.14
C GLU A 194 -1.31 26.37 7.43
N GLN A 195 -0.52 27.35 7.82
CA GLN A 195 -0.99 28.70 8.13
C GLN A 195 -0.26 29.72 7.28
N GLY A 196 -0.99 30.68 6.75
CA GLY A 196 -0.43 31.81 6.04
C GLY A 196 -0.29 33.02 6.93
N ASN A 197 0.80 33.77 6.72
CA ASN A 197 1.01 35.06 7.36
C ASN A 197 0.00 36.08 6.87
N LEU A 198 -0.14 37.20 7.60
CA LEU A 198 -0.97 38.33 7.21
C LEU A 198 -0.60 38.82 5.81
N THR A 199 -1.58 38.80 4.91
CA THR A 199 -1.40 39.10 3.50
C THR A 199 -2.51 40.06 3.02
N ALA A 200 -2.19 41.01 2.20
CA ALA A 200 -3.16 41.84 1.50
C ALA A 200 -3.75 41.09 0.29
N SER A 201 -5.07 41.14 0.12
CA SER A 201 -5.74 40.46 -1.00
C SER A 201 -5.50 41.18 -2.33
N GLY A 202 -5.31 42.49 -2.30
CA GLY A 202 -5.42 43.35 -3.49
C GLY A 202 -6.88 43.52 -3.94
N ALA A 203 -7.09 44.34 -4.95
CA ALA A 203 -8.41 44.61 -5.51
C ALA A 203 -8.81 43.57 -6.58
N GLY A 204 -8.76 42.30 -6.23
CA GLY A 204 -9.10 41.18 -7.14
C GLY A 204 -9.03 39.83 -6.46
N ALA A 205 -9.21 38.76 -7.23
CA ALA A 205 -9.05 37.41 -6.75
C ALA A 205 -7.57 37.13 -6.46
N LYS A 206 -7.26 36.65 -5.24
CA LYS A 206 -5.92 36.33 -4.77
C LYS A 206 -5.75 34.82 -4.73
N THR A 207 -4.81 34.31 -5.51
CA THR A 207 -4.40 32.91 -5.44
C THR A 207 -3.35 32.70 -4.36
N ILE A 208 -3.56 31.75 -3.50
CA ILE A 208 -2.63 31.31 -2.45
C ILE A 208 -2.10 29.92 -2.83
N THR A 209 -0.79 29.78 -2.85
CA THR A 209 -0.12 28.49 -3.05
C THR A 209 0.39 27.99 -1.70
N PHE A 210 0.11 26.71 -1.40
CA PHE A 210 0.63 26.07 -0.19
C PHE A 210 2.13 25.82 -0.31
N THR A 211 2.84 25.93 0.80
CA THR A 211 4.29 25.67 0.87
C THR A 211 4.59 24.21 0.51
N HIS A 212 3.74 23.29 0.97
CA HIS A 212 3.81 21.87 0.63
C HIS A 212 2.42 21.42 0.16
N PRO A 213 2.31 20.66 -0.92
CA PRO A 213 1.04 20.13 -1.37
C PRO A 213 0.37 19.27 -0.30
N PHE A 214 -0.96 19.31 -0.24
CA PHE A 214 -1.79 18.33 0.46
C PHE A 214 -2.11 17.17 -0.46
N PHE A 215 -2.22 15.98 0.10
CA PHE A 215 -2.73 14.82 -0.60
C PHE A 215 -4.26 14.94 -0.76
N VAL A 216 -4.75 14.83 -1.97
CA VAL A 216 -6.17 14.98 -2.29
C VAL A 216 -6.87 13.68 -2.71
N GLY A 217 -6.16 12.56 -2.63
CA GLY A 217 -6.64 11.27 -3.09
C GLY A 217 -6.25 10.97 -4.54
N THR A 218 -6.09 9.69 -4.83
CA THR A 218 -5.84 9.14 -6.16
C THR A 218 -6.73 7.92 -6.40
N SER A 219 -6.76 7.40 -7.61
CA SER A 219 -7.47 6.14 -7.89
C SER A 219 -6.92 4.95 -7.10
N SER A 220 -5.65 5.01 -6.73
CA SER A 220 -4.98 3.96 -5.94
C SER A 220 -5.17 4.12 -4.43
N LEU A 221 -5.55 5.30 -3.97
CA LEU A 221 -5.71 5.61 -2.55
C LEU A 221 -6.82 6.65 -2.36
N LEU A 222 -7.85 6.31 -1.60
CA LEU A 222 -8.98 7.15 -1.17
C LEU A 222 -9.88 7.71 -2.30
N GLY A 223 -9.64 7.37 -3.55
CA GLY A 223 -10.33 7.96 -4.70
C GLY A 223 -9.77 9.33 -5.12
N ALA A 224 -9.82 9.63 -6.40
CA ALA A 224 -9.26 10.86 -6.93
C ALA A 224 -10.04 12.10 -6.47
N ASN A 225 -9.32 13.11 -5.99
CA ASN A 225 -9.85 14.43 -5.56
C ASN A 225 -10.97 14.39 -4.50
N THR A 226 -11.00 13.34 -3.69
CA THR A 226 -12.04 13.19 -2.65
C THR A 226 -11.65 13.79 -1.32
N ASN A 227 -10.37 14.15 -1.13
CA ASN A 227 -9.81 14.58 0.15
C ASN A 227 -9.19 15.99 0.05
N LEU A 228 -10.00 16.98 -0.38
CA LEU A 228 -9.55 18.37 -0.46
C LEU A 228 -9.28 18.95 0.94
N PRO A 229 -8.27 19.83 1.10
CA PRO A 229 -8.02 20.51 2.36
C PRO A 229 -9.18 21.46 2.70
N SER A 230 -9.48 21.56 3.99
CA SER A 230 -10.40 22.57 4.51
C SER A 230 -9.64 23.88 4.68
N VAL A 231 -10.19 25.00 4.19
CA VAL A 231 -9.57 26.32 4.26
C VAL A 231 -10.44 27.27 5.09
N GLY A 232 -9.86 27.81 6.14
CA GLY A 232 -10.43 28.88 6.95
C GLY A 232 -9.73 30.21 6.68
N ILE A 233 -10.49 31.29 6.51
CA ILE A 233 -9.99 32.65 6.33
C ILE A 233 -10.32 33.50 7.57
N ASN A 234 -9.30 34.18 8.09
CA ASN A 234 -9.46 35.18 9.13
C ASN A 234 -9.20 36.55 8.51
N ALA A 235 -10.28 37.23 8.10
CA ALA A 235 -10.26 38.54 7.47
C ALA A 235 -10.16 39.67 8.49
N GLN A 236 -9.40 40.70 8.17
CA GLN A 236 -9.21 41.90 8.99
C GLN A 236 -9.72 43.14 8.29
N ASN A 237 -10.13 44.14 9.09
CA ASN A 237 -10.61 45.46 8.61
C ASN A 237 -11.82 45.36 7.67
N MET A 238 -12.70 44.37 7.90
CA MET A 238 -13.96 44.25 7.17
C MET A 238 -14.91 45.38 7.52
N ALA A 239 -15.49 46.05 6.52
CA ALA A 239 -16.58 47.00 6.69
C ALA A 239 -17.94 46.31 6.67
N SER A 240 -18.99 47.02 7.07
CA SER A 240 -20.34 46.46 7.03
C SER A 240 -20.75 46.11 5.59
N GLY A 241 -21.19 44.88 5.39
CA GLY A 241 -21.58 44.40 4.07
C GLY A 241 -20.44 43.82 3.22
N ASP A 242 -19.20 43.84 3.72
CA ASP A 242 -18.09 43.16 3.06
C ASP A 242 -18.23 41.64 3.24
N PHE A 243 -17.81 40.87 2.23
CA PHE A 243 -17.76 39.42 2.27
C PHE A 243 -16.59 38.91 1.45
N PHE A 244 -16.31 37.63 1.56
CA PHE A 244 -15.30 36.96 0.73
C PHE A 244 -15.83 35.61 0.21
N GLU A 245 -15.28 35.20 -0.92
CA GLU A 245 -15.51 33.90 -1.55
C GLU A 245 -14.20 33.13 -1.59
N VAL A 246 -14.25 31.84 -1.22
CA VAL A 246 -13.13 30.90 -1.39
C VAL A 246 -13.48 29.97 -2.53
N SER A 247 -12.59 29.82 -3.50
CA SER A 247 -12.79 29.00 -4.68
C SER A 247 -11.52 28.28 -5.09
N SER A 248 -11.62 27.38 -6.08
CA SER A 248 -10.48 26.66 -6.66
C SER A 248 -9.61 25.96 -5.62
N ILE A 249 -10.23 25.38 -4.57
CA ILE A 249 -9.51 24.63 -3.55
C ILE A 249 -8.94 23.37 -4.20
N SER A 250 -7.65 23.17 -4.00
CA SER A 250 -6.87 22.04 -4.53
C SER A 250 -5.83 21.58 -3.52
N GLY A 251 -5.09 20.51 -3.83
CA GLY A 251 -3.94 20.10 -3.02
C GLY A 251 -2.80 21.12 -2.99
N THR A 252 -2.71 22.02 -3.95
CA THR A 252 -1.61 22.98 -4.08
C THR A 252 -1.97 24.41 -3.66
N GLY A 253 -3.24 24.71 -3.42
CA GLY A 253 -3.66 26.06 -3.06
C GLY A 253 -5.15 26.30 -3.19
N PHE A 254 -5.53 27.57 -3.07
CA PHE A 254 -6.91 28.04 -3.21
C PHE A 254 -6.91 29.49 -3.70
N THR A 255 -8.09 30.00 -4.05
CA THR A 255 -8.31 31.40 -4.42
C THR A 255 -9.28 32.05 -3.43
N VAL A 256 -8.96 33.24 -2.94
CA VAL A 256 -9.86 34.07 -2.13
C VAL A 256 -10.14 35.38 -2.83
N HIS A 257 -11.37 35.88 -2.76
CA HIS A 257 -11.79 37.15 -3.35
C HIS A 257 -12.67 37.90 -2.38
N PHE A 258 -12.24 39.13 -2.03
CA PHE A 258 -12.98 40.04 -1.15
C PHE A 258 -13.84 41.01 -1.96
N LYS A 259 -15.08 41.18 -1.53
CA LYS A 259 -16.08 42.05 -2.20
C LYS A 259 -16.84 42.85 -1.16
N ASN A 260 -17.30 44.04 -1.58
CA ASN A 260 -18.19 44.87 -0.77
C ASN A 260 -19.67 44.56 -1.03
N SER A 261 -20.57 45.24 -0.33
CA SER A 261 -22.02 45.11 -0.46
C SER A 261 -22.58 45.34 -1.88
N SER A 262 -21.84 46.04 -2.74
CA SER A 262 -22.18 46.24 -4.15
C SER A 262 -21.52 45.23 -5.08
N ASN A 263 -20.96 44.15 -4.55
CA ASN A 263 -20.23 43.11 -5.27
C ASN A 263 -18.97 43.59 -6.00
N ALA A 264 -18.46 44.79 -5.64
CA ALA A 264 -17.22 45.30 -6.18
C ALA A 264 -16.02 44.73 -5.41
N SER A 265 -14.95 44.42 -6.14
CA SER A 265 -13.70 43.90 -5.54
C SER A 265 -13.06 44.93 -4.62
N ILE A 266 -12.61 44.51 -3.46
CA ILE A 266 -11.97 45.33 -2.44
C ILE A 266 -10.70 44.66 -1.91
N ASP A 267 -9.77 45.48 -1.41
CA ASP A 267 -8.57 45.00 -0.74
C ASP A 267 -8.80 44.84 0.76
N ARG A 268 -8.48 43.65 1.31
CA ARG A 268 -8.53 43.36 2.74
C ARG A 268 -7.31 42.56 3.16
N ASN A 269 -6.88 42.74 4.38
CA ASN A 269 -5.86 41.90 4.97
C ASN A 269 -6.48 40.62 5.54
N PHE A 270 -5.79 39.50 5.38
CA PHE A 270 -6.26 38.24 5.90
C PHE A 270 -5.10 37.30 6.27
N THR A 271 -5.38 36.38 7.15
CA THR A 271 -4.59 35.16 7.36
C THR A 271 -5.44 33.96 6.96
N TYR A 272 -4.80 32.82 6.70
CA TYR A 272 -5.53 31.59 6.44
C TYR A 272 -4.99 30.42 7.26
N GLN A 273 -5.82 29.43 7.45
CA GLN A 273 -5.46 28.11 7.96
C GLN A 273 -6.03 27.05 7.02
N ALA A 274 -5.15 26.18 6.51
CA ALA A 274 -5.55 25.05 5.71
C ALA A 274 -5.27 23.76 6.48
N VAL A 275 -6.24 22.85 6.50
CA VAL A 275 -6.15 21.57 7.19
C VAL A 275 -6.42 20.45 6.19
N GLY A 276 -5.51 19.53 6.06
CA GLY A 276 -5.58 18.41 5.13
C GLY A 276 -4.63 17.31 5.54
N PHE A 277 -4.28 16.44 4.61
CA PHE A 277 -3.47 15.27 4.88
C PHE A 277 -2.25 15.18 3.97
N GLY A 278 -1.23 14.45 4.42
CA GLY A 278 0.00 14.22 3.69
C GLY A 278 0.89 15.45 3.60
N LYS A 279 2.19 15.22 3.68
CA LYS A 279 3.21 16.25 3.47
C LYS A 279 3.93 15.90 2.18
N GLY A 280 3.69 16.68 1.15
CA GLY A 280 4.38 16.60 -0.13
C GLY A 280 5.73 17.33 -0.11
N GLY A 281 6.59 17.00 -1.06
CA GLY A 281 7.89 17.65 -1.30
C GLY A 281 9.08 16.85 -0.85
#